data_12ad4f48ee46be7cea775d130268207a
#
_entry.id   12ad4f48ee46be7cea775d130268207a
#
_cell.length_a   1.000
_cell.length_b   1.000
_cell.length_c   1.000
_cell.angle_alpha   90.00
_cell.angle_beta   90.00
_cell.angle_gamma   90.00
#
_symmetry.space_group_name_H-M   'P 1'
#
loop_
_entity.id
_entity.type
_entity.pdbx_description
1 polymer ?
#
loop_
_entity_poly.entity_id
_entity_poly.type
_entity_poly.pdbx_seq_one_letter_code
_entity_poly.pdbx_strand_id
1 'polypeptide(L)'
;MKFTRKYFYDDDYFSKIDEEEKAYWVGFLYADGHVDDNTCECHLKASDKGHLQKFLNAIQATSVPLRYKENSNEYGFSLHSKNFIKNLQRIGFIHNKTYDNTDIVFQNIPEPFKKDFIRGYWDGDGCIGSYSKQRNYTEVISLNEELLISFSNYINQHFKDPYFSKVIMTGGKYYRICLGSIKAYKMCDFLYKNSNIYLERKYKKYLELLPSNKNYINIRQKPSGKYQAYIKINYKQESLGTYNTVKEAVEAYNKKAIEIGRSPQPYVGEELLNTTKTMEENE
;
A
#
# COMPACT_ATOMS: atom_id res chain seq x y z
N MET A 1 -41.34 -19.14 6.71
CA MET A 1 -41.07 -17.77 7.20
C MET A 1 -40.15 -17.07 6.21
N LYS A 2 -40.56 -15.95 5.60
CA LYS A 2 -39.66 -15.08 4.84
C LYS A 2 -38.80 -14.34 5.89
N PHE A 3 -37.51 -14.66 6.00
CA PHE A 3 -36.59 -13.88 6.79
C PHE A 3 -36.45 -12.51 6.14
N THR A 4 -37.03 -11.50 6.74
CA THR A 4 -36.84 -10.12 6.32
C THR A 4 -35.43 -9.71 6.72
N ARG A 5 -34.61 -9.34 5.75
CA ARG A 5 -33.25 -8.85 5.99
C ARG A 5 -33.30 -7.60 6.90
N LYS A 6 -32.49 -7.59 7.96
CA LYS A 6 -32.50 -6.51 8.94
C LYS A 6 -31.83 -5.22 8.42
N TYR A 7 -30.82 -5.35 7.58
CA TYR A 7 -30.04 -4.24 7.03
C TYR A 7 -29.96 -4.33 5.53
N PHE A 8 -30.07 -3.20 4.83
CA PHE A 8 -29.91 -3.09 3.40
C PHE A 8 -28.49 -2.71 3.06
N TYR A 9 -27.93 -3.29 2.01
CA TYR A 9 -26.68 -2.94 1.36
C TYR A 9 -26.65 -3.51 -0.06
N ASP A 10 -25.74 -3.00 -0.89
CA ASP A 10 -25.57 -3.47 -2.25
C ASP A 10 -24.94 -4.86 -2.27
N ASP A 11 -25.76 -5.89 -2.48
CA ASP A 11 -25.33 -7.28 -2.58
C ASP A 11 -24.53 -7.58 -3.83
N ASP A 12 -24.68 -6.75 -4.86
CA ASP A 12 -24.04 -6.91 -6.15
C ASP A 12 -22.76 -6.06 -6.29
N TYR A 13 -22.38 -5.33 -5.23
CA TYR A 13 -21.20 -4.46 -5.23
C TYR A 13 -19.95 -5.14 -5.83
N PHE A 14 -19.71 -6.40 -5.46
CA PHE A 14 -18.59 -7.20 -5.98
C PHE A 14 -18.97 -8.14 -7.13
N SER A 15 -20.12 -7.96 -7.77
CA SER A 15 -20.50 -8.76 -8.95
C SER A 15 -19.55 -8.53 -10.13
N LYS A 16 -18.93 -7.35 -10.19
CA LYS A 16 -17.91 -6.95 -11.18
C LYS A 16 -16.90 -6.02 -10.52
N ILE A 17 -15.63 -6.23 -10.82
CA ILE A 17 -14.54 -5.35 -10.41
C ILE A 17 -14.21 -4.44 -11.58
N ASP A 18 -14.79 -3.26 -11.62
CA ASP A 18 -14.74 -2.30 -12.72
C ASP A 18 -14.26 -0.90 -12.32
N GLU A 19 -13.85 -0.74 -11.06
CA GLU A 19 -13.31 0.51 -10.52
C GLU A 19 -12.26 0.28 -9.43
N GLU A 20 -11.44 1.31 -9.19
CA GLU A 20 -10.37 1.34 -8.19
C GLU A 20 -10.86 0.90 -6.81
N GLU A 21 -11.98 1.49 -6.36
CA GLU A 21 -12.50 1.29 -5.02
C GLU A 21 -12.88 -0.17 -4.75
N LYS A 22 -13.52 -0.82 -5.71
CA LYS A 22 -13.91 -2.25 -5.57
C LYS A 22 -12.68 -3.14 -5.47
N ALA A 23 -11.68 -2.95 -6.33
CA ALA A 23 -10.45 -3.73 -6.27
C ALA A 23 -9.70 -3.51 -4.96
N TYR A 24 -9.64 -2.27 -4.47
CA TYR A 24 -9.07 -1.94 -3.17
C TYR A 24 -9.76 -2.71 -2.04
N TRP A 25 -11.10 -2.67 -1.98
CA TRP A 25 -11.86 -3.36 -0.94
C TRP A 25 -11.73 -4.88 -1.02
N VAL A 26 -11.63 -5.46 -2.22
CA VAL A 26 -11.32 -6.89 -2.38
C VAL A 26 -9.96 -7.19 -1.74
N GLY A 27 -8.92 -6.40 -2.05
CA GLY A 27 -7.59 -6.57 -1.47
C GLY A 27 -7.58 -6.41 0.06
N PHE A 28 -8.26 -5.40 0.58
CA PHE A 28 -8.35 -5.13 2.01
C PHE A 28 -9.09 -6.25 2.76
N LEU A 29 -10.24 -6.70 2.25
CA LEU A 29 -10.99 -7.81 2.84
C LEU A 29 -10.23 -9.15 2.69
N TYR A 30 -9.40 -9.29 1.65
CA TYR A 30 -8.57 -10.48 1.51
C TYR A 30 -7.43 -10.51 2.52
N ALA A 31 -6.95 -9.35 2.98
CA ALA A 31 -6.02 -9.24 4.11
C ALA A 31 -6.77 -9.42 5.46
N ASP A 32 -7.50 -8.41 5.89
CA ASP A 32 -8.06 -8.27 7.24
C ASP A 32 -9.49 -8.84 7.40
N GLY A 33 -10.20 -9.14 6.29
CA GLY A 33 -11.57 -9.66 6.37
C GLY A 33 -11.63 -11.17 6.64
N HIS A 34 -12.71 -11.60 7.26
CA HIS A 34 -13.09 -13.00 7.37
C HIS A 34 -14.34 -13.25 6.53
N VAL A 35 -14.27 -14.19 5.60
CA VAL A 35 -15.39 -14.57 4.71
C VAL A 35 -15.57 -16.06 4.81
N ASP A 36 -16.76 -16.48 5.22
CA ASP A 36 -17.22 -17.87 5.21
C ASP A 36 -18.47 -18.03 4.32
N ASP A 37 -19.14 -19.18 4.37
CA ASP A 37 -20.32 -19.44 3.54
C ASP A 37 -21.54 -18.57 3.87
N ASN A 38 -21.56 -17.93 5.03
CA ASN A 38 -22.71 -17.21 5.55
C ASN A 38 -22.42 -15.77 5.95
N THR A 39 -21.16 -15.44 6.23
CA THR A 39 -20.76 -14.14 6.78
C THR A 39 -19.55 -13.52 6.08
N CYS A 40 -19.55 -12.19 6.05
CA CYS A 40 -18.38 -11.39 5.75
C CYS A 40 -18.18 -10.43 6.92
N GLU A 41 -17.05 -10.55 7.60
CA GLU A 41 -16.70 -9.77 8.78
C GLU A 41 -15.35 -9.07 8.59
N CYS A 42 -15.21 -7.91 9.21
CA CYS A 42 -13.92 -7.25 9.34
C CYS A 42 -13.85 -6.51 10.66
N HIS A 43 -12.70 -6.62 11.34
CA HIS A 43 -12.42 -5.99 12.61
C HIS A 43 -11.13 -5.20 12.53
N LEU A 44 -11.14 -3.94 12.95
CA LEU A 44 -9.97 -3.07 12.98
C LEU A 44 -9.82 -2.42 14.35
N LYS A 45 -8.61 -1.98 14.67
CA LYS A 45 -8.35 -1.17 15.85
C LYS A 45 -9.27 0.05 15.88
N ALA A 46 -9.64 0.51 17.06
CA ALA A 46 -10.56 1.63 17.25
C ALA A 46 -10.11 2.91 16.53
N SER A 47 -8.79 3.12 16.38
CA SER A 47 -8.20 4.21 15.58
C SER A 47 -8.58 4.17 14.10
N ASP A 48 -8.85 2.99 13.57
CA ASP A 48 -9.15 2.77 12.15
C ASP A 48 -10.67 2.57 11.89
N LYS A 49 -11.53 2.87 12.87
CA LYS A 49 -13.00 2.79 12.77
C LYS A 49 -13.54 3.50 11.53
N GLY A 50 -12.98 4.68 11.20
CA GLY A 50 -13.39 5.46 10.03
C GLY A 50 -13.22 4.70 8.72
N HIS A 51 -12.24 3.80 8.65
CA HIS A 51 -12.01 2.98 7.46
C HIS A 51 -13.10 1.92 7.25
N LEU A 52 -13.57 1.29 8.33
CA LEU A 52 -14.74 0.40 8.27
C LEU A 52 -16.01 1.15 7.81
N GLN A 53 -16.17 2.41 8.27
CA GLN A 53 -17.31 3.24 7.84
C GLN A 53 -17.23 3.57 6.35
N LYS A 54 -16.03 3.83 5.79
CA LYS A 54 -15.85 4.02 4.33
C LYS A 54 -16.31 2.79 3.57
N PHE A 55 -15.92 1.59 4.00
CA PHE A 55 -16.38 0.35 3.36
C PHE A 55 -17.91 0.21 3.40
N LEU A 56 -18.53 0.40 4.59
CA LEU A 56 -19.98 0.33 4.73
C LEU A 56 -20.70 1.36 3.85
N ASN A 57 -20.14 2.56 3.70
CA ASN A 57 -20.69 3.58 2.81
C ASN A 57 -20.58 3.16 1.34
N ALA A 58 -19.44 2.60 0.91
CA ALA A 58 -19.23 2.14 -0.46
C ALA A 58 -20.27 1.09 -0.89
N ILE A 59 -20.59 0.16 -0.02
CA ILE A 59 -21.61 -0.86 -0.26
C ILE A 59 -23.04 -0.41 0.17
N GLN A 60 -23.26 0.88 0.42
CA GLN A 60 -24.55 1.46 0.85
C GLN A 60 -25.11 0.86 2.15
N ALA A 61 -24.27 0.30 2.99
CA ALA A 61 -24.62 -0.37 4.25
C ALA A 61 -24.68 0.57 5.45
N THR A 62 -25.16 1.80 5.28
CA THR A 62 -25.12 2.88 6.29
C THR A 62 -25.85 2.56 7.58
N SER A 63 -26.82 1.63 7.55
CA SER A 63 -27.58 1.16 8.73
C SER A 63 -26.93 0.00 9.47
N VAL A 64 -25.85 -0.61 8.95
CA VAL A 64 -25.13 -1.70 9.60
C VAL A 64 -24.30 -1.11 10.75
N PRO A 65 -24.49 -1.56 12.00
CA PRO A 65 -23.77 -0.99 13.13
C PRO A 65 -22.33 -1.49 13.17
N LEU A 66 -21.40 -0.61 13.45
CA LEU A 66 -20.07 -0.95 13.90
C LEU A 66 -20.11 -1.31 15.38
N ARG A 67 -19.76 -2.55 15.72
CA ARG A 67 -19.77 -3.08 17.08
C ARG A 67 -18.38 -2.95 17.69
N TYR A 68 -18.31 -2.37 18.88
CA TYR A 68 -17.09 -2.26 19.65
C TYR A 68 -16.82 -3.53 20.46
N LYS A 69 -15.59 -4.03 20.40
CA LYS A 69 -15.07 -5.13 21.22
C LYS A 69 -14.08 -4.56 22.23
N GLU A 70 -14.51 -4.42 23.48
CA GLU A 70 -13.71 -3.79 24.55
C GLU A 70 -12.38 -4.53 24.79
N ASN A 71 -12.41 -5.86 24.87
CA ASN A 71 -11.24 -6.68 25.18
C ASN A 71 -10.09 -6.53 24.16
N SER A 72 -10.39 -6.25 22.90
CA SER A 72 -9.39 -6.09 21.83
C SER A 72 -9.21 -4.64 21.38
N ASN A 73 -10.04 -3.72 21.90
CA ASN A 73 -10.11 -2.32 21.47
C ASN A 73 -10.30 -2.20 19.96
N GLU A 74 -11.32 -2.88 19.43
CA GLU A 74 -11.61 -3.00 18.00
C GLU A 74 -13.06 -2.64 17.71
N TYR A 75 -13.30 -2.08 16.52
CA TYR A 75 -14.61 -2.02 15.89
C TYR A 75 -14.70 -3.06 14.80
N GLY A 76 -15.89 -3.59 14.57
CA GLY A 76 -16.13 -4.53 13.48
C GLY A 76 -17.57 -4.51 13.00
N PHE A 77 -17.77 -5.02 11.79
CA PHE A 77 -19.09 -5.30 11.21
C PHE A 77 -19.22 -6.78 10.85
N SER A 78 -20.46 -7.23 10.70
CA SER A 78 -20.80 -8.56 10.16
C SER A 78 -21.94 -8.41 9.16
N LEU A 79 -21.73 -8.90 7.95
CA LEU A 79 -22.68 -8.91 6.86
C LEU A 79 -23.16 -10.34 6.57
N HIS A 80 -24.44 -10.51 6.38
CA HIS A 80 -25.06 -11.82 6.15
C HIS A 80 -25.86 -11.79 4.84
N SER A 81 -25.20 -12.01 3.71
CA SER A 81 -25.85 -12.11 2.41
C SER A 81 -25.21 -13.18 1.56
N LYS A 82 -25.98 -14.17 1.20
CA LYS A 82 -25.52 -15.24 0.31
C LYS A 82 -25.04 -14.71 -1.04
N ASN A 83 -25.70 -13.69 -1.59
CA ASN A 83 -25.31 -13.13 -2.88
C ASN A 83 -23.98 -12.36 -2.79
N PHE A 84 -23.84 -11.52 -1.76
CA PHE A 84 -22.58 -10.80 -1.50
C PHE A 84 -21.41 -11.77 -1.33
N ILE A 85 -21.58 -12.79 -0.50
CA ILE A 85 -20.55 -13.82 -0.26
C ILE A 85 -20.24 -14.60 -1.54
N LYS A 86 -21.28 -15.00 -2.30
CA LYS A 86 -21.10 -15.69 -3.58
C LYS A 86 -20.30 -14.85 -4.58
N ASN A 87 -20.50 -13.53 -4.60
CA ASN A 87 -19.73 -12.64 -5.45
C ASN A 87 -18.24 -12.59 -5.02
N LEU A 88 -17.95 -12.54 -3.71
CA LEU A 88 -16.58 -12.66 -3.21
C LEU A 88 -15.96 -14.03 -3.53
N GLN A 89 -16.69 -15.12 -3.36
CA GLN A 89 -16.22 -16.47 -3.70
C GLN A 89 -15.88 -16.61 -5.19
N ARG A 90 -16.65 -15.99 -6.09
CA ARG A 90 -16.35 -15.96 -7.54
C ARG A 90 -15.05 -15.24 -7.86
N ILE A 91 -14.69 -14.24 -7.07
CA ILE A 91 -13.39 -13.54 -7.21
C ILE A 91 -12.24 -14.40 -6.71
N GLY A 92 -12.49 -15.38 -5.83
CA GLY A 92 -11.47 -16.28 -5.31
C GLY A 92 -11.34 -16.28 -3.79
N PHE A 93 -12.31 -15.69 -3.06
CA PHE A 93 -12.38 -15.88 -1.62
C PHE A 93 -12.79 -17.32 -1.31
N ILE A 94 -11.99 -17.99 -0.50
CA ILE A 94 -12.20 -19.35 -0.08
C ILE A 94 -12.24 -19.41 1.45
N HIS A 95 -12.90 -20.42 1.97
CA HIS A 95 -12.89 -20.72 3.38
C HIS A 95 -11.44 -21.02 3.83
N ASN A 96 -11.00 -20.42 4.95
CA ASN A 96 -9.62 -20.58 5.46
C ASN A 96 -8.50 -20.08 4.50
N LYS A 97 -8.76 -18.99 3.77
CA LYS A 97 -7.80 -18.35 2.83
C LYS A 97 -6.36 -18.21 3.37
N THR A 98 -6.18 -18.13 4.69
CA THR A 98 -4.87 -18.00 5.34
C THR A 98 -3.96 -19.20 5.12
N TYR A 99 -4.54 -20.39 4.92
CA TYR A 99 -3.80 -21.66 4.77
C TYR A 99 -3.78 -22.16 3.33
N ASP A 100 -4.42 -21.45 2.41
CA ASP A 100 -4.46 -21.81 1.01
C ASP A 100 -3.39 -21.03 0.24
N ASN A 101 -2.52 -21.79 -0.44
CA ASN A 101 -1.43 -21.23 -1.24
C ASN A 101 -1.91 -21.06 -2.68
N THR A 102 -2.69 -20.00 -2.94
CA THR A 102 -3.22 -19.69 -4.27
C THR A 102 -3.30 -18.19 -4.50
N ASP A 103 -3.06 -17.76 -5.74
CA ASP A 103 -3.16 -16.37 -6.17
C ASP A 103 -4.46 -16.09 -7.00
N ILE A 104 -5.40 -17.04 -7.02
CA ILE A 104 -6.63 -16.95 -7.85
C ILE A 104 -7.34 -15.63 -7.66
N VAL A 105 -7.46 -15.12 -6.43
CA VAL A 105 -8.09 -13.83 -6.16
C VAL A 105 -7.40 -12.70 -6.94
N PHE A 106 -6.09 -12.68 -6.97
CA PHE A 106 -5.31 -11.67 -7.69
C PHE A 106 -5.39 -11.83 -9.21
N GLN A 107 -5.43 -13.08 -9.69
CA GLN A 107 -5.59 -13.37 -11.12
C GLN A 107 -6.95 -12.91 -11.64
N ASN A 108 -8.00 -12.99 -10.83
CA ASN A 108 -9.35 -12.56 -11.18
C ASN A 108 -9.56 -11.03 -11.08
N ILE A 109 -8.60 -10.26 -10.57
CA ILE A 109 -8.65 -8.80 -10.63
C ILE A 109 -8.24 -8.34 -12.04
N PRO A 110 -9.07 -7.51 -12.72
CA PRO A 110 -8.71 -6.95 -14.02
C PRO A 110 -7.40 -6.15 -13.95
N GLU A 111 -6.57 -6.28 -14.99
CA GLU A 111 -5.22 -5.70 -15.04
C GLU A 111 -5.12 -4.22 -14.63
N PRO A 112 -6.04 -3.32 -15.07
CA PRO A 112 -6.00 -1.92 -14.67
C PRO A 112 -6.13 -1.66 -13.16
N PHE A 113 -6.72 -2.60 -12.42
CA PHE A 113 -7.04 -2.45 -10.99
C PHE A 113 -6.17 -3.32 -10.07
N LYS A 114 -5.21 -4.08 -10.60
CA LYS A 114 -4.31 -4.92 -9.79
C LYS A 114 -3.49 -4.13 -8.79
N LYS A 115 -3.05 -2.92 -9.16
CA LYS A 115 -2.38 -2.00 -8.24
C LYS A 115 -3.25 -1.69 -7.02
N ASP A 116 -4.53 -1.47 -7.24
CA ASP A 116 -5.48 -1.07 -6.20
C ASP A 116 -5.79 -2.22 -5.25
N PHE A 117 -5.89 -3.44 -5.78
CA PHE A 117 -5.95 -4.66 -4.97
C PHE A 117 -4.70 -4.78 -4.08
N ILE A 118 -3.48 -4.61 -4.65
CA ILE A 118 -2.24 -4.66 -3.87
C ILE A 118 -2.26 -3.58 -2.78
N ARG A 119 -2.72 -2.36 -3.08
CA ARG A 119 -2.84 -1.29 -2.07
C ARG A 119 -3.79 -1.69 -0.94
N GLY A 120 -4.96 -2.23 -1.25
CA GLY A 120 -5.90 -2.72 -0.24
C GLY A 120 -5.29 -3.81 0.64
N TYR A 121 -4.63 -4.80 0.03
CA TYR A 121 -3.92 -5.85 0.76
C TYR A 121 -2.78 -5.29 1.62
N TRP A 122 -2.02 -4.33 1.09
CA TRP A 122 -0.94 -3.66 1.82
C TRP A 122 -1.46 -2.82 2.99
N ASP A 123 -2.65 -2.23 2.85
CA ASP A 123 -3.33 -1.49 3.91
C ASP A 123 -3.82 -2.40 5.04
N GLY A 124 -4.24 -3.62 4.75
CA GLY A 124 -4.50 -4.64 5.76
C GLY A 124 -3.20 -5.14 6.39
N ASP A 125 -2.51 -6.05 5.74
CA ASP A 125 -1.38 -6.84 6.27
C ASP A 125 -0.01 -6.18 6.16
N GLY A 126 0.14 -5.10 5.39
CA GLY A 126 1.43 -4.45 5.18
C GLY A 126 1.86 -3.54 6.32
N CYS A 127 3.12 -3.14 6.29
CA CYS A 127 3.71 -2.17 7.20
C CYS A 127 4.49 -1.10 6.43
N ILE A 128 4.41 0.14 6.90
CA ILE A 128 5.26 1.26 6.48
C ILE A 128 5.91 1.81 7.73
N GLY A 129 7.23 1.85 7.76
CA GLY A 129 7.97 2.25 8.94
C GLY A 129 9.35 2.82 8.65
N SER A 130 10.05 3.15 9.73
CA SER A 130 11.40 3.65 9.69
C SER A 130 12.22 3.06 10.85
N TYR A 131 13.37 2.46 10.54
CA TYR A 131 14.32 2.01 11.56
C TYR A 131 15.18 3.17 12.10
N SER A 132 15.28 4.27 11.34
CA SER A 132 15.95 5.51 11.72
C SER A 132 15.52 6.61 10.74
N LYS A 133 15.88 7.88 11.02
CA LYS A 133 15.58 9.04 10.14
C LYS A 133 15.92 8.85 8.65
N GLN A 134 16.71 7.83 8.29
CA GLN A 134 17.19 7.60 6.91
C GLN A 134 16.96 6.18 6.39
N ARG A 135 16.36 5.29 7.20
CA ARG A 135 16.16 3.88 6.84
C ARG A 135 14.68 3.52 6.86
N ASN A 136 13.95 4.07 5.93
CA ASN A 136 12.55 3.75 5.70
C ASN A 136 12.42 2.34 5.12
N TYR A 137 11.33 1.67 5.45
CA TYR A 137 10.98 0.38 4.86
C TYR A 137 9.47 0.28 4.66
N THR A 138 9.10 -0.58 3.75
CA THR A 138 7.73 -1.10 3.63
C THR A 138 7.79 -2.59 3.40
N GLU A 139 6.88 -3.32 4.01
CA GLU A 139 6.81 -4.77 3.87
C GLU A 139 5.38 -5.28 3.95
N VAL A 140 5.18 -6.44 3.40
CA VAL A 140 3.98 -7.26 3.58
C VAL A 140 4.39 -8.69 3.86
N ILE A 141 3.66 -9.36 4.75
CA ILE A 141 3.92 -10.72 5.18
C ILE A 141 2.66 -11.55 4.94
N SER A 142 2.82 -12.79 4.47
CA SER A 142 1.73 -13.73 4.25
C SER A 142 2.18 -15.16 4.48
N LEU A 143 1.24 -16.06 4.75
CA LEU A 143 1.44 -17.50 4.64
C LEU A 143 1.30 -17.97 3.19
N ASN A 144 0.66 -17.20 2.33
CA ASN A 144 0.42 -17.50 0.92
C ASN A 144 1.61 -17.03 0.06
N GLU A 145 2.48 -17.96 -0.31
CA GLU A 145 3.66 -17.69 -1.14
C GLU A 145 3.28 -17.29 -2.55
N GLU A 146 2.34 -18.00 -3.18
CA GLU A 146 1.95 -17.78 -4.58
C GLU A 146 1.37 -16.38 -4.78
N LEU A 147 0.56 -15.90 -3.84
CA LEU A 147 0.04 -14.54 -3.87
C LEU A 147 1.17 -13.50 -3.84
N LEU A 148 2.15 -13.68 -2.94
CA LEU A 148 3.27 -12.74 -2.85
C LEU A 148 4.19 -12.83 -4.08
N ILE A 149 4.36 -14.00 -4.69
CA ILE A 149 5.10 -14.16 -5.95
C ILE A 149 4.39 -13.38 -7.05
N SER A 150 3.08 -13.49 -7.16
CA SER A 150 2.28 -12.75 -8.14
C SER A 150 2.36 -11.24 -7.92
N PHE A 151 2.33 -10.76 -6.68
CA PHE A 151 2.58 -9.34 -6.36
C PHE A 151 3.97 -8.91 -6.80
N SER A 152 5.00 -9.69 -6.46
CA SER A 152 6.38 -9.38 -6.81
C SER A 152 6.57 -9.29 -8.32
N ASN A 153 6.01 -10.22 -9.08
CA ASN A 153 6.06 -10.24 -10.54
C ASN A 153 5.40 -8.99 -11.13
N TYR A 154 4.20 -8.65 -10.68
CA TYR A 154 3.47 -7.46 -11.14
C TYR A 154 4.24 -6.17 -10.82
N ILE A 155 4.75 -6.04 -9.59
CA ILE A 155 5.56 -4.91 -9.14
C ILE A 155 6.84 -4.78 -9.98
N ASN A 156 7.56 -5.88 -10.20
CA ASN A 156 8.79 -5.90 -10.98
C ASN A 156 8.55 -5.51 -12.45
N GLN A 157 7.45 -5.97 -13.03
CA GLN A 157 7.05 -5.58 -14.38
C GLN A 157 6.76 -4.08 -14.47
N HIS A 158 6.02 -3.52 -13.49
CA HIS A 158 5.74 -2.09 -13.43
C HIS A 158 7.02 -1.25 -13.38
N PHE A 159 7.97 -1.62 -12.52
CA PHE A 159 9.24 -0.90 -12.38
C PHE A 159 10.27 -1.24 -13.44
N LYS A 160 9.98 -2.20 -14.34
CA LYS A 160 10.93 -2.72 -15.35
C LYS A 160 12.27 -3.13 -14.73
N ASP A 161 12.22 -3.67 -13.51
CA ASP A 161 13.37 -4.14 -12.73
C ASP A 161 13.03 -5.50 -12.12
N PRO A 162 13.57 -6.62 -12.64
CA PRO A 162 13.26 -7.96 -12.16
C PRO A 162 13.73 -8.22 -10.72
N TYR A 163 14.52 -7.30 -10.18
CA TYR A 163 15.05 -7.37 -8.82
C TYR A 163 14.51 -6.25 -7.92
N PHE A 164 13.47 -5.53 -8.37
CA PHE A 164 12.88 -4.46 -7.55
C PHE A 164 12.32 -5.02 -6.24
N SER A 165 11.54 -6.07 -6.33
CA SER A 165 11.01 -6.82 -5.20
C SER A 165 11.33 -8.31 -5.32
N LYS A 166 11.37 -9.01 -4.19
CA LYS A 166 11.50 -10.46 -4.12
C LYS A 166 10.75 -11.00 -2.92
N VAL A 167 10.25 -12.22 -3.06
CA VAL A 167 9.66 -12.97 -1.95
C VAL A 167 10.76 -13.66 -1.18
N ILE A 168 10.73 -13.58 0.15
CA ILE A 168 11.71 -14.19 1.05
C ILE A 168 10.95 -14.94 2.14
N MET A 169 11.30 -16.21 2.35
CA MET A 169 10.81 -16.97 3.52
C MET A 169 11.42 -16.38 4.80
N THR A 170 10.62 -16.22 5.83
CA THR A 170 11.03 -15.72 7.14
C THR A 170 10.42 -16.54 8.27
N GLY A 171 11.19 -16.81 9.33
CA GLY A 171 10.71 -17.60 10.47
C GLY A 171 10.32 -19.03 10.10
N GLY A 172 10.80 -19.58 8.97
CA GLY A 172 10.51 -20.94 8.51
C GLY A 172 9.05 -21.22 8.13
N LYS A 173 8.17 -20.20 8.14
CA LYS A 173 6.73 -20.39 7.96
C LYS A 173 6.09 -19.31 7.10
N TYR A 174 6.57 -18.07 7.19
CA TYR A 174 5.98 -16.93 6.51
C TYR A 174 6.81 -16.51 5.31
N TYR A 175 6.14 -15.92 4.34
CA TYR A 175 6.77 -15.27 3.19
C TYR A 175 6.59 -13.76 3.30
N ARG A 176 7.55 -13.00 2.82
CA ARG A 176 7.48 -11.53 2.84
C ARG A 176 8.07 -10.89 1.59
N ILE A 177 7.54 -9.74 1.23
CA ILE A 177 8.19 -8.73 0.39
C ILE A 177 8.59 -7.61 1.31
N CYS A 178 9.89 -7.28 1.38
CA CYS A 178 10.42 -6.20 2.20
C CYS A 178 11.31 -5.31 1.33
N LEU A 179 10.98 -4.03 1.30
CA LEU A 179 11.67 -3.01 0.50
C LEU A 179 12.19 -1.92 1.43
N GLY A 180 13.44 -1.53 1.26
CA GLY A 180 14.08 -0.50 2.08
C GLY A 180 14.44 0.75 1.31
N SER A 181 14.67 1.85 2.04
CA SER A 181 15.17 3.12 1.51
C SER A 181 14.39 3.63 0.30
N ILE A 182 15.04 3.89 -0.82
CA ILE A 182 14.40 4.44 -2.03
C ILE A 182 13.37 3.49 -2.64
N LYS A 183 13.57 2.16 -2.54
CA LYS A 183 12.58 1.19 -3.04
C LYS A 183 11.30 1.24 -2.20
N ALA A 184 11.40 1.44 -0.89
CA ALA A 184 10.23 1.62 -0.02
C ALA A 184 9.43 2.86 -0.43
N TYR A 185 10.09 4.00 -0.63
CA TYR A 185 9.43 5.19 -1.13
C TYR A 185 8.74 4.94 -2.49
N LYS A 186 9.48 4.41 -3.48
CA LYS A 186 8.91 4.11 -4.80
C LYS A 186 7.69 3.20 -4.76
N MET A 187 7.74 2.18 -3.89
CA MET A 187 6.61 1.27 -3.70
C MET A 187 5.41 1.99 -3.10
N CYS A 188 5.62 2.79 -2.07
CA CYS A 188 4.54 3.56 -1.46
C CYS A 188 4.00 4.63 -2.44
N ASP A 189 4.87 5.31 -3.20
CA ASP A 189 4.45 6.25 -4.25
C ASP A 189 3.61 5.54 -5.33
N PHE A 190 4.02 4.35 -5.75
CA PHE A 190 3.24 3.50 -6.67
C PHE A 190 1.86 3.17 -6.13
N LEU A 191 1.76 2.79 -4.85
CA LEU A 191 0.49 2.39 -4.24
C LEU A 191 -0.44 3.57 -3.97
N TYR A 192 0.09 4.69 -3.45
CA TYR A 192 -0.73 5.75 -2.83
C TYR A 192 -0.86 7.02 -3.67
N LYS A 193 0.08 7.30 -4.57
CA LYS A 193 0.01 8.51 -5.40
C LYS A 193 -1.22 8.50 -6.29
N ASN A 194 -2.01 9.58 -6.21
CA ASN A 194 -3.25 9.74 -6.95
C ASN A 194 -4.32 8.67 -6.64
N SER A 195 -4.23 8.02 -5.48
CA SER A 195 -5.28 7.10 -5.03
C SER A 195 -6.40 7.85 -4.32
N ASN A 196 -7.64 7.42 -4.53
CA ASN A 196 -8.82 8.01 -3.91
C ASN A 196 -9.22 7.31 -2.60
N ILE A 197 -8.71 6.10 -2.37
CA ILE A 197 -9.01 5.31 -1.19
C ILE A 197 -7.75 4.66 -0.61
N TYR A 198 -7.60 4.77 0.71
CA TYR A 198 -6.47 4.27 1.48
C TYR A 198 -6.81 4.25 2.98
N LEU A 199 -6.01 3.51 3.75
CA LEU A 199 -6.02 3.56 5.22
C LEU A 199 -5.20 4.77 5.71
N GLU A 200 -5.85 5.73 6.40
CA GLU A 200 -5.27 7.04 6.74
C GLU A 200 -3.90 6.95 7.42
N ARG A 201 -3.76 6.09 8.43
CA ARG A 201 -2.49 5.96 9.15
C ARG A 201 -1.33 5.49 8.27
N LYS A 202 -1.61 4.68 7.22
CA LYS A 202 -0.58 4.24 6.26
C LYS A 202 -0.29 5.29 5.21
N TYR A 203 -1.31 6.00 4.76
CA TYR A 203 -1.13 7.15 3.89
C TYR A 203 -0.31 8.26 4.55
N LYS A 204 -0.59 8.59 5.83
CA LYS A 204 0.25 9.52 6.62
C LYS A 204 1.71 9.03 6.67
N LYS A 205 1.94 7.73 6.89
CA LYS A 205 3.29 7.15 6.85
C LYS A 205 3.95 7.26 5.47
N TYR A 206 3.22 7.07 4.38
CA TYR A 206 3.74 7.31 3.04
C TYR A 206 4.19 8.77 2.87
N LEU A 207 3.40 9.74 3.32
CA LEU A 207 3.78 11.16 3.24
C LEU A 207 5.05 11.46 4.06
N GLU A 208 5.27 10.79 5.20
CA GLU A 208 6.50 10.89 5.98
C GLU A 208 7.74 10.32 5.25
N LEU A 209 7.55 9.39 4.29
CA LEU A 209 8.62 8.84 3.46
C LEU A 209 9.06 9.80 2.35
N LEU A 210 8.27 10.82 2.04
CA LEU A 210 8.62 11.80 1.01
C LEU A 210 10.01 12.38 1.33
N PRO A 211 10.95 12.35 0.36
CA PRO A 211 12.26 12.91 0.59
C PRO A 211 12.13 14.39 0.95
N SER A 212 12.36 14.74 2.21
CA SER A 212 12.53 16.14 2.55
C SER A 212 13.78 16.68 1.81
N ASN A 213 13.84 17.99 1.56
CA ASN A 213 14.99 18.65 0.91
C ASN A 213 16.35 18.32 1.55
N LYS A 214 16.36 17.70 2.75
CA LYS A 214 17.54 17.28 3.49
C LYS A 214 17.96 15.82 3.26
N ASN A 215 17.18 14.98 2.57
CA ASN A 215 17.36 13.51 2.59
C ASN A 215 17.57 12.88 1.20
N TYR A 216 17.94 13.64 0.18
CA TYR A 216 18.32 13.06 -1.11
C TYR A 216 19.61 12.27 -1.02
N ILE A 217 19.59 11.04 -1.58
CA ILE A 217 20.77 10.17 -1.60
C ILE A 217 21.90 10.85 -2.37
N ASN A 218 23.08 10.94 -1.74
CA ASN A 218 24.26 11.52 -2.35
C ASN A 218 24.10 13.01 -2.75
N ILE A 219 23.18 13.72 -2.12
CA ILE A 219 23.06 15.16 -2.18
C ILE A 219 23.34 15.73 -0.79
N ARG A 220 24.25 16.70 -0.69
CA ARG A 220 24.62 17.33 0.57
C ARG A 220 24.53 18.84 0.44
N GLN A 221 23.83 19.50 1.35
CA GLN A 221 23.86 20.95 1.47
C GLN A 221 25.19 21.39 2.07
N LYS A 222 25.85 22.35 1.43
CA LYS A 222 27.08 22.99 1.93
C LYS A 222 26.73 24.14 2.86
N PRO A 223 27.70 24.60 3.70
CA PRO A 223 27.53 25.79 4.52
C PRO A 223 27.16 27.05 3.71
N SER A 224 27.58 27.11 2.43
CA SER A 224 27.20 28.18 1.49
C SER A 224 25.74 28.17 1.03
N GLY A 225 24.92 27.24 1.52
CA GLY A 225 23.52 27.04 1.07
C GLY A 225 23.39 26.25 -0.22
N LYS A 226 24.47 26.05 -1.00
CA LYS A 226 24.46 25.29 -2.25
C LYS A 226 24.39 23.79 -2.01
N TYR A 227 24.00 23.01 -3.03
CA TYR A 227 23.83 21.56 -2.97
C TYR A 227 24.89 20.84 -3.80
N GLN A 228 25.66 19.97 -3.18
CA GLN A 228 26.64 19.13 -3.85
C GLN A 228 26.05 17.78 -4.16
N ALA A 229 26.08 17.36 -5.44
CA ALA A 229 25.78 16.01 -5.87
C ALA A 229 27.07 15.19 -6.01
N TYR A 230 27.01 13.92 -5.63
CA TYR A 230 28.10 12.95 -5.82
C TYR A 230 27.53 11.55 -6.04
N ILE A 231 28.33 10.66 -6.63
CA ILE A 231 27.98 9.27 -6.82
C ILE A 231 29.13 8.37 -6.38
N LYS A 232 28.83 7.16 -5.90
CA LYS A 232 29.85 6.17 -5.57
C LYS A 232 29.86 5.07 -6.64
N ILE A 233 31.00 4.91 -7.33
CA ILE A 233 31.23 3.88 -8.33
C ILE A 233 32.47 3.09 -7.87
N ASN A 234 32.35 1.76 -7.77
CA ASN A 234 33.44 0.89 -7.34
C ASN A 234 34.15 1.38 -6.05
N TYR A 235 33.34 1.74 -5.04
CA TYR A 235 33.79 2.27 -3.74
C TYR A 235 34.46 3.66 -3.78
N LYS A 236 34.64 4.27 -4.96
CA LYS A 236 35.17 5.63 -5.11
C LYS A 236 34.04 6.64 -5.26
N GLN A 237 34.19 7.77 -4.55
CA GLN A 237 33.21 8.87 -4.65
C GLN A 237 33.63 9.80 -5.79
N GLU A 238 32.73 10.03 -6.73
CA GLU A 238 32.85 10.97 -7.83
C GLU A 238 31.94 12.16 -7.60
N SER A 239 32.45 13.39 -7.71
CA SER A 239 31.65 14.61 -7.59
C SER A 239 30.96 14.91 -8.91
N LEU A 240 29.68 15.18 -8.86
CA LEU A 240 28.84 15.53 -10.03
C LEU A 240 28.62 17.03 -10.16
N GLY A 241 29.15 17.82 -9.21
CA GLY A 241 29.03 19.27 -9.21
C GLY A 241 28.38 19.86 -7.95
N THR A 242 28.28 21.19 -7.94
CA THR A 242 27.61 21.96 -6.90
C THR A 242 26.62 22.91 -7.54
N TYR A 243 25.38 22.88 -7.07
CA TYR A 243 24.21 23.50 -7.67
C TYR A 243 23.56 24.50 -6.72
N ASN A 244 22.78 25.44 -7.26
CA ASN A 244 22.08 26.41 -6.43
C ASN A 244 20.82 25.85 -5.80
N THR A 245 20.19 24.86 -6.43
CA THR A 245 18.97 24.21 -5.95
C THR A 245 19.18 22.72 -5.72
N VAL A 246 18.40 22.15 -4.81
CA VAL A 246 18.38 20.71 -4.60
C VAL A 246 17.88 19.96 -5.83
N LYS A 247 16.96 20.56 -6.61
CA LYS A 247 16.42 20.01 -7.85
C LYS A 247 17.53 19.75 -8.88
N GLU A 248 18.33 20.76 -9.19
CA GLU A 248 19.47 20.64 -10.10
C GLU A 248 20.46 19.56 -9.65
N ALA A 249 20.74 19.48 -8.36
CA ALA A 249 21.63 18.47 -7.80
C ALA A 249 21.05 17.04 -7.95
N VAL A 250 19.73 16.87 -7.76
CA VAL A 250 19.02 15.59 -7.95
C VAL A 250 19.00 15.20 -9.42
N GLU A 251 18.76 16.14 -10.33
CA GLU A 251 18.78 15.90 -11.77
C GLU A 251 20.17 15.43 -12.24
N ALA A 252 21.22 16.08 -11.78
CA ALA A 252 22.61 15.68 -12.08
C ALA A 252 22.93 14.27 -11.56
N TYR A 253 22.50 13.96 -10.33
CA TYR A 253 22.63 12.61 -9.78
C TYR A 253 21.85 11.59 -10.63
N ASN A 254 20.60 11.89 -10.95
CA ASN A 254 19.73 10.97 -11.70
C ASN A 254 20.27 10.69 -13.11
N LYS A 255 20.77 11.71 -13.81
CA LYS A 255 21.41 11.55 -15.11
C LYS A 255 22.55 10.53 -15.02
N LYS A 256 23.45 10.69 -14.04
CA LYS A 256 24.58 9.78 -13.85
C LYS A 256 24.16 8.39 -13.37
N ALA A 257 23.16 8.32 -12.51
CA ALA A 257 22.61 7.05 -12.05
C ALA A 257 22.08 6.22 -13.24
N ILE A 258 21.33 6.83 -14.14
CA ILE A 258 20.79 6.16 -15.35
C ILE A 258 21.92 5.69 -16.26
N GLU A 259 22.95 6.53 -16.49
CA GLU A 259 24.12 6.19 -17.32
C GLU A 259 24.82 4.90 -16.83
N ILE A 260 24.85 4.66 -15.53
CA ILE A 260 25.49 3.47 -14.94
C ILE A 260 24.50 2.37 -14.55
N GLY A 261 23.27 2.38 -15.09
CA GLY A 261 22.26 1.35 -14.87
C GLY A 261 21.62 1.36 -13.48
N ARG A 262 21.68 2.49 -12.75
CA ARG A 262 21.01 2.63 -11.44
C ARG A 262 19.67 3.36 -11.58
N SER A 263 18.73 3.01 -10.72
CA SER A 263 17.44 3.71 -10.67
C SER A 263 17.60 5.16 -10.20
N PRO A 264 16.97 6.14 -10.89
CA PRO A 264 16.95 7.53 -10.44
C PRO A 264 16.20 7.66 -9.11
N GLN A 265 16.57 8.69 -8.32
CA GLN A 265 15.79 9.06 -7.13
C GLN A 265 14.70 10.09 -7.51
N PRO A 266 13.53 10.04 -6.85
CA PRO A 266 12.48 11.02 -7.10
C PRO A 266 12.89 12.40 -6.58
N TYR A 267 12.44 13.46 -7.25
CA TYR A 267 12.45 14.82 -6.74
C TYR A 267 11.01 15.17 -6.31
N VAL A 268 10.87 15.63 -5.08
CA VAL A 268 9.58 16.12 -4.54
C VAL A 268 9.71 17.63 -4.40
N GLY A 269 8.99 18.35 -5.25
CA GLY A 269 8.97 19.82 -5.23
C GLY A 269 8.23 20.40 -4.00
N GLU A 270 8.45 21.67 -3.73
CA GLU A 270 7.83 22.39 -2.59
C GLU A 270 6.29 22.42 -2.61
N GLU A 271 5.67 22.22 -3.77
CA GLU A 271 4.20 22.22 -3.93
C GLU A 271 3.53 21.06 -3.14
N LEU A 272 4.17 19.90 -3.05
CA LEU A 272 3.66 18.76 -2.27
C LEU A 272 3.85 18.92 -0.75
N LEU A 273 4.86 19.69 -0.33
CA LEU A 273 5.13 19.97 1.08
C LEU A 273 4.12 20.98 1.67
N ASN A 274 3.56 21.84 0.85
CA ASN A 274 2.54 22.82 1.27
C ASN A 274 1.16 22.17 1.46
N THR A 275 0.83 21.13 0.69
CA THR A 275 -0.41 20.35 0.86
C THR A 275 -0.43 19.57 2.18
N THR A 276 0.72 19.12 2.66
CA THR A 276 0.85 18.44 3.96
C THR A 276 0.66 19.38 5.13
N LYS A 277 1.17 20.63 5.05
CA LYS A 277 1.00 21.62 6.11
C LYS A 277 -0.45 22.10 6.26
N THR A 278 -1.18 22.21 5.15
CA THR A 278 -2.60 22.60 5.17
C THR A 278 -3.51 21.52 5.74
N MET A 279 -3.09 20.27 5.74
CA MET A 279 -3.82 19.15 6.39
C MET A 279 -3.59 19.08 7.89
N GLU A 280 -2.39 19.50 8.38
CA GLU A 280 -2.08 19.56 9.81
C GLU A 280 -2.70 20.77 10.52
N GLU A 281 -3.03 21.84 9.79
CA GLU A 281 -3.67 23.05 10.33
C GLU A 281 -5.21 22.97 10.39
N ASN A 282 -5.81 21.92 9.82
CA ASN A 282 -7.27 21.69 9.79
C ASN A 282 -7.73 20.47 10.62
N GLU A 283 -6.88 19.88 11.44
CA GLU A 283 -7.21 18.91 12.52
C GLU A 283 -7.16 19.58 13.89
#